data_ae61426cb5011e3352211406ff0a138e
#
_entry.id   ae61426cb5011e3352211406ff0a138e
#
_cell.length_a   1.000
_cell.length_b   1.000
_cell.length_c   1.000
_cell.angle_alpha   90.00
_cell.angle_beta   90.00
_cell.angle_gamma   90.00
#
_symmetry.space_group_name_H-M   'P 1'
#
loop_
_entity.id
_entity.type
_entity.pdbx_description
1 polymer ?
#
loop_
_entity_poly.entity_id
_entity_poly.type
_entity_poly.pdbx_seq_one_letter_code
_entity_poly.pdbx_strand_id
1 'polypeptide(L)'
;MDIQFTEEQELLRNSVQRLLKDEYDFDARRRIVVSEDGWSRTHWKKFADMGLLAAPFAEEFGGFGEGALATMIVMQEFGRRLVVEPFFETVVLAGGLIEAEGTDAQRREHLTGIAAGESIWALAWAEPGARYDLNNVSTTARRSGDHYILSGAKAAVIGAPWADRLIVSARTSGDRRDRQGVSLFIVDRQSAGLHLQSFKTIDGRRAAEITMKDVQVPAAALLGGEGEGAAILEACRDRAIGALCAEAVGAMSELNSATLDYAKTRKQFGVALGTFQVLQHRMVDMFIAHQEAVSLTQHLTLTLASKDSGTTKLASGAKTKVGYAARFIGEQAIQLHGGMGMSDELVVGHYFKRIGAIDIQFGDSAFHLMRFAHTN
;
A
#
# COMPACT_ATOMS: atom_id res chain seq x y z
N MET A 1 4.81 -20.42 12.16
CA MET A 1 3.88 -19.90 13.17
C MET A 1 2.56 -19.72 12.43
N ASP A 2 1.53 -20.52 12.75
CA ASP A 2 0.20 -20.33 12.15
C ASP A 2 -0.58 -19.36 13.02
N ILE A 3 -1.01 -18.23 12.43
CA ILE A 3 -1.98 -17.36 13.09
C ILE A 3 -3.31 -18.11 13.07
N GLN A 4 -3.82 -18.47 14.25
CA GLN A 4 -5.21 -18.89 14.38
C GLN A 4 -6.05 -17.62 14.45
N PHE A 5 -6.83 -17.36 13.41
CA PHE A 5 -7.77 -16.25 13.39
C PHE A 5 -8.92 -16.48 14.38
N THR A 6 -9.37 -15.40 15.01
CA THR A 6 -10.62 -15.41 15.78
C THR A 6 -11.81 -15.62 14.83
N GLU A 7 -13.00 -15.94 15.40
CA GLU A 7 -14.23 -16.06 14.60
C GLU A 7 -14.55 -14.77 13.84
N GLU A 8 -14.30 -13.61 14.44
CA GLU A 8 -14.52 -12.29 13.82
C GLU A 8 -13.55 -12.04 12.65
N GLN A 9 -12.28 -12.39 12.83
CA GLN A 9 -11.26 -12.28 11.79
C GLN A 9 -11.54 -13.21 10.60
N GLU A 10 -12.00 -14.44 10.89
CA GLU A 10 -12.45 -15.39 9.87
C GLU A 10 -13.69 -14.86 9.13
N LEU A 11 -14.64 -14.26 9.84
CA LEU A 11 -15.81 -13.66 9.24
C LEU A 11 -15.44 -12.50 8.32
N LEU A 12 -14.53 -11.61 8.76
CA LEU A 12 -14.00 -10.53 7.95
C LEU A 12 -13.38 -11.09 6.68
N ARG A 13 -12.44 -12.04 6.78
CA ARG A 13 -11.78 -12.66 5.64
C ARG A 13 -12.76 -13.26 4.65
N ASN A 14 -13.70 -14.09 5.14
CA ASN A 14 -14.68 -14.77 4.31
C ASN A 14 -15.62 -13.78 3.61
N SER A 15 -16.00 -12.69 4.27
CA SER A 15 -16.83 -11.63 3.69
C SER A 15 -16.13 -10.91 2.54
N VAL A 16 -14.86 -10.53 2.73
CA VAL A 16 -14.03 -9.92 1.68
C VAL A 16 -13.85 -10.89 0.50
N GLN A 17 -13.49 -12.14 0.78
CA GLN A 17 -13.31 -13.18 -0.25
C GLN A 17 -14.57 -13.37 -1.09
N ARG A 18 -15.73 -13.45 -0.45
CA ARG A 18 -17.02 -13.64 -1.13
C ARG A 18 -17.32 -12.47 -2.05
N LEU A 19 -17.25 -11.22 -1.54
CA LEU A 19 -17.48 -10.03 -2.34
C LEU A 19 -16.58 -9.99 -3.58
N LEU A 20 -15.27 -10.18 -3.37
CA LEU A 20 -14.29 -10.09 -4.46
C LEU A 20 -14.40 -11.25 -5.45
N LYS A 21 -14.79 -12.44 -5.00
CA LYS A 21 -15.05 -13.59 -5.89
C LYS A 21 -16.26 -13.35 -6.78
N ASP A 22 -17.32 -12.76 -6.24
CA ASP A 22 -18.59 -12.62 -6.93
C ASP A 22 -18.60 -11.39 -7.86
N GLU A 23 -17.84 -10.35 -7.57
CA GLU A 23 -17.96 -9.06 -8.26
C GLU A 23 -16.66 -8.49 -8.83
N TYR A 24 -15.49 -9.02 -8.41
CA TYR A 24 -14.17 -8.46 -8.77
C TYR A 24 -13.29 -9.48 -9.46
N ASP A 25 -13.82 -10.09 -10.55
CA ASP A 25 -13.03 -10.96 -11.40
C ASP A 25 -12.02 -10.15 -12.26
N PHE A 26 -11.16 -10.86 -12.98
CA PHE A 26 -10.13 -10.22 -13.80
C PHE A 26 -10.71 -9.31 -14.88
N ASP A 27 -11.84 -9.67 -15.49
CA ASP A 27 -12.48 -8.86 -16.52
C ASP A 27 -13.15 -7.62 -15.91
N ALA A 28 -13.78 -7.73 -14.74
CA ALA A 28 -14.29 -6.58 -13.99
C ALA A 28 -13.16 -5.61 -13.66
N ARG A 29 -12.03 -6.11 -13.13
CA ARG A 29 -10.84 -5.30 -12.88
C ARG A 29 -10.32 -4.60 -14.14
N ARG A 30 -10.24 -5.30 -15.28
CA ARG A 30 -9.81 -4.69 -16.55
C ARG A 30 -10.72 -3.52 -16.95
N ARG A 31 -12.04 -3.69 -16.85
CA ARG A 31 -12.99 -2.60 -17.13
C ARG A 31 -12.79 -1.41 -16.20
N ILE A 32 -12.56 -1.65 -14.91
CA ILE A 32 -12.28 -0.59 -13.92
C ILE A 32 -11.01 0.18 -14.27
N VAL A 33 -9.91 -0.51 -14.52
CA VAL A 33 -8.58 0.11 -14.80
C VAL A 33 -8.59 0.98 -16.05
N VAL A 34 -9.35 0.59 -17.09
CA VAL A 34 -9.43 1.37 -18.35
C VAL A 34 -10.46 2.50 -18.28
N SER A 35 -11.34 2.52 -17.28
CA SER A 35 -12.30 3.60 -17.09
C SER A 35 -11.62 4.95 -16.88
N GLU A 36 -12.33 6.04 -17.04
CA GLU A 36 -11.82 7.40 -16.84
C GLU A 36 -11.25 7.59 -15.45
N ASP A 37 -12.02 7.21 -14.43
CA ASP A 37 -11.60 7.30 -13.03
C ASP A 37 -10.46 6.30 -12.69
N GLY A 38 -10.42 5.13 -13.34
CA GLY A 38 -9.45 4.06 -13.09
C GLY A 38 -9.63 3.31 -11.77
N TRP A 39 -10.80 3.49 -11.11
CA TRP A 39 -11.25 2.80 -9.91
C TRP A 39 -12.78 2.79 -9.87
N SER A 40 -13.41 2.05 -8.95
CA SER A 40 -14.87 1.89 -8.88
C SER A 40 -15.45 2.50 -7.61
N ARG A 41 -16.17 3.62 -7.75
CA ARG A 41 -16.94 4.22 -6.65
C ARG A 41 -17.99 3.25 -6.08
N THR A 42 -18.53 2.37 -6.92
CA THR A 42 -19.48 1.34 -6.49
C THR A 42 -18.85 0.32 -5.56
N HIS A 43 -17.65 -0.17 -5.88
CA HIS A 43 -16.94 -1.10 -4.99
C HIS A 43 -16.46 -0.40 -3.74
N TRP A 44 -15.99 0.83 -3.83
CA TRP A 44 -15.59 1.63 -2.67
C TRP A 44 -16.74 1.80 -1.68
N LYS A 45 -17.93 2.14 -2.19
CA LYS A 45 -19.11 2.22 -1.34
C LYS A 45 -19.45 0.88 -0.71
N LYS A 46 -19.37 -0.23 -1.43
CA LYS A 46 -19.57 -1.57 -0.86
C LYS A 46 -18.55 -1.89 0.24
N PHE A 47 -17.29 -1.51 0.05
CA PHE A 47 -16.27 -1.67 1.09
C PHE A 47 -16.62 -0.87 2.35
N ALA A 48 -17.13 0.36 2.21
CA ALA A 48 -17.63 1.15 3.32
C ALA A 48 -18.85 0.50 3.99
N ASP A 49 -19.86 0.11 3.21
CA ASP A 49 -21.11 -0.50 3.70
C ASP A 49 -20.84 -1.83 4.45
N MET A 50 -19.77 -2.53 4.13
CA MET A 50 -19.29 -3.74 4.81
C MET A 50 -18.40 -3.46 6.03
N GLY A 51 -18.10 -2.19 6.33
CA GLY A 51 -17.21 -1.79 7.40
C GLY A 51 -15.71 -2.03 7.13
N LEU A 52 -15.32 -2.40 5.90
CA LEU A 52 -13.92 -2.71 5.58
C LEU A 52 -13.01 -1.49 5.73
N LEU A 53 -13.52 -0.29 5.40
CA LEU A 53 -12.75 0.95 5.49
C LEU A 53 -12.50 1.37 6.94
N ALA A 54 -13.38 0.98 7.86
CA ALA A 54 -13.24 1.24 9.28
C ALA A 54 -12.44 0.15 10.01
N ALA A 55 -12.43 -1.08 9.48
CA ALA A 55 -11.94 -2.26 10.18
C ALA A 55 -10.57 -2.10 10.90
N PRO A 56 -9.57 -1.39 10.33
CA PRO A 56 -8.30 -1.18 11.03
C PRO A 56 -8.35 -0.17 12.19
N PHE A 57 -9.37 0.69 12.27
CA PHE A 57 -9.44 1.77 13.25
C PHE A 57 -9.96 1.28 14.61
N ALA A 58 -9.78 2.12 15.64
CA ALA A 58 -10.33 1.89 16.96
C ALA A 58 -11.87 1.86 16.93
N GLU A 59 -12.48 1.18 17.91
CA GLU A 59 -13.94 0.98 18.00
C GLU A 59 -14.72 2.30 18.04
N GLU A 60 -14.17 3.34 18.68
CA GLU A 60 -14.79 4.68 18.72
C GLU A 60 -14.95 5.34 17.34
N PHE A 61 -14.21 4.88 16.32
CA PHE A 61 -14.31 5.31 14.92
C PHE A 61 -15.00 4.28 14.02
N GLY A 62 -15.70 3.30 14.62
CA GLY A 62 -16.44 2.26 13.90
C GLY A 62 -15.60 1.08 13.43
N GLY A 63 -14.36 0.98 13.90
CA GLY A 63 -13.46 -0.15 13.60
C GLY A 63 -13.61 -1.32 14.57
N PHE A 64 -12.74 -2.31 14.40
CA PHE A 64 -12.69 -3.48 15.28
C PHE A 64 -11.55 -3.40 16.32
N GLY A 65 -10.76 -2.32 16.32
CA GLY A 65 -9.61 -2.16 17.20
C GLY A 65 -8.42 -3.07 16.88
N GLU A 66 -8.48 -3.83 15.79
CA GLU A 66 -7.49 -4.85 15.44
C GLU A 66 -6.37 -4.37 14.50
N GLY A 67 -6.39 -3.11 14.13
CA GLY A 67 -5.31 -2.39 13.43
C GLY A 67 -4.57 -3.20 12.36
N ALA A 68 -3.41 -3.73 12.73
CA ALA A 68 -2.52 -4.42 11.80
C ALA A 68 -3.10 -5.76 11.30
N LEU A 69 -3.85 -6.51 12.12
CA LEU A 69 -4.45 -7.79 11.71
C LEU A 69 -5.57 -7.60 10.71
N ALA A 70 -6.50 -6.66 10.96
CA ALA A 70 -7.55 -6.32 10.00
C ALA A 70 -6.96 -5.82 8.69
N THR A 71 -5.92 -4.96 8.75
CA THR A 71 -5.19 -4.48 7.57
C THR A 71 -4.59 -5.65 6.78
N MET A 72 -3.92 -6.60 7.44
CA MET A 72 -3.32 -7.77 6.79
C MET A 72 -4.38 -8.60 6.06
N ILE A 73 -5.50 -8.90 6.71
CA ILE A 73 -6.59 -9.71 6.14
C ILE A 73 -7.13 -9.04 4.88
N VAL A 74 -7.51 -7.77 4.95
CA VAL A 74 -8.08 -7.03 3.82
C VAL A 74 -7.07 -6.92 2.67
N MET A 75 -5.82 -6.50 2.97
CA MET A 75 -4.78 -6.31 1.95
C MET A 75 -4.38 -7.62 1.27
N GLN A 76 -4.36 -8.73 2.00
CA GLN A 76 -4.08 -10.04 1.40
C GLN A 76 -5.16 -10.44 0.40
N GLU A 77 -6.44 -10.26 0.73
CA GLU A 77 -7.53 -10.56 -0.18
C GLU A 77 -7.58 -9.58 -1.37
N PHE A 78 -7.26 -8.31 -1.14
CA PHE A 78 -7.12 -7.32 -2.22
C PHE A 78 -5.98 -7.68 -3.17
N GLY A 79 -4.85 -8.18 -2.65
CA GLY A 79 -3.75 -8.70 -3.45
C GLY A 79 -4.17 -9.88 -4.34
N ARG A 80 -4.98 -10.80 -3.82
CA ARG A 80 -5.52 -11.95 -4.59
C ARG A 80 -6.30 -11.52 -5.83
N ARG A 81 -6.98 -10.38 -5.79
CA ARG A 81 -7.85 -9.90 -6.87
C ARG A 81 -7.31 -8.66 -7.59
N LEU A 82 -6.10 -8.20 -7.22
CA LEU A 82 -5.49 -6.99 -7.78
C LEU A 82 -6.40 -5.76 -7.65
N VAL A 83 -7.05 -5.58 -6.50
CA VAL A 83 -7.94 -4.47 -6.20
C VAL A 83 -7.21 -3.14 -6.38
N VAL A 84 -7.83 -2.17 -7.08
CA VAL A 84 -7.20 -0.88 -7.40
C VAL A 84 -7.78 0.29 -6.61
N GLU A 85 -8.87 0.09 -5.91
CA GLU A 85 -9.49 1.09 -5.04
C GLU A 85 -8.49 1.56 -3.96
N PRO A 86 -8.53 2.86 -3.58
CA PRO A 86 -7.47 3.51 -2.80
C PRO A 86 -7.50 3.18 -1.29
N PHE A 87 -7.66 1.91 -0.94
CA PHE A 87 -7.67 1.46 0.46
C PHE A 87 -6.32 1.67 1.13
N PHE A 88 -5.24 1.31 0.45
CA PHE A 88 -3.90 1.47 1.00
C PHE A 88 -3.58 2.94 1.27
N GLU A 89 -3.87 3.82 0.31
CA GLU A 89 -3.59 5.26 0.39
C GLU A 89 -4.46 5.95 1.44
N THR A 90 -5.75 5.64 1.44
CA THR A 90 -6.75 6.32 2.27
C THR A 90 -6.80 5.76 3.70
N VAL A 91 -6.96 4.43 3.83
CA VAL A 91 -7.17 3.80 5.14
C VAL A 91 -5.83 3.54 5.84
N VAL A 92 -4.90 2.85 5.15
CA VAL A 92 -3.64 2.41 5.79
C VAL A 92 -2.70 3.58 6.02
N LEU A 93 -2.46 4.41 5.00
CA LEU A 93 -1.51 5.53 5.10
C LEU A 93 -2.14 6.73 5.80
N ALA A 94 -3.13 7.38 5.19
CA ALA A 94 -3.69 8.61 5.72
C ALA A 94 -4.49 8.38 7.01
N GLY A 95 -5.39 7.40 7.00
CA GLY A 95 -6.19 7.04 8.18
C GLY A 95 -5.31 6.62 9.35
N GLY A 96 -4.32 5.74 9.10
CA GLY A 96 -3.37 5.33 10.13
C GLY A 96 -2.49 6.47 10.68
N LEU A 97 -2.14 7.46 9.86
CA LEU A 97 -1.45 8.67 10.34
C LEU A 97 -2.36 9.55 11.19
N ILE A 98 -3.60 9.78 10.75
CA ILE A 98 -4.57 10.59 11.49
C ILE A 98 -4.92 9.93 12.82
N GLU A 99 -5.11 8.61 12.84
CA GLU A 99 -5.39 7.87 14.09
C GLU A 99 -4.24 7.99 15.09
N ALA A 100 -2.99 7.85 14.62
CA ALA A 100 -1.82 7.87 15.49
C ALA A 100 -1.50 9.28 16.02
N GLU A 101 -1.54 10.27 15.14
CA GLU A 101 -0.94 11.60 15.37
C GLU A 101 -1.95 12.75 15.38
N GLY A 102 -3.20 12.51 14.97
CA GLY A 102 -4.23 13.53 14.91
C GLY A 102 -4.67 14.02 16.28
N THR A 103 -5.08 15.26 16.38
CA THR A 103 -5.86 15.76 17.52
C THR A 103 -7.21 15.06 17.57
N ASP A 104 -7.89 15.08 18.72
CA ASP A 104 -9.23 14.48 18.85
C ASP A 104 -10.22 15.05 17.83
N ALA A 105 -10.11 16.34 17.51
CA ALA A 105 -10.94 16.98 16.49
C ALA A 105 -10.64 16.41 15.09
N GLN A 106 -9.35 16.30 14.72
CA GLN A 106 -8.92 15.72 13.44
C GLN A 106 -9.33 14.25 13.32
N ARG A 107 -9.14 13.45 14.36
CA ARG A 107 -9.58 12.04 14.36
C ARG A 107 -11.07 11.91 14.10
N ARG A 108 -11.90 12.63 14.87
CA ARG A 108 -13.37 12.58 14.73
C ARG A 108 -13.85 13.06 13.37
N GLU A 109 -13.30 14.17 12.87
CA GLU A 109 -13.69 14.70 11.56
C GLU A 109 -13.29 13.76 10.42
N HIS A 110 -12.04 13.29 10.40
CA HIS A 110 -11.48 12.69 9.22
C HIS A 110 -11.65 11.16 9.20
N LEU A 111 -11.49 10.45 10.34
CA LEU A 111 -11.66 9.00 10.37
C LEU A 111 -13.10 8.58 10.13
N THR A 112 -14.08 9.34 10.63
CA THR A 112 -15.49 9.08 10.34
C THR A 112 -15.79 9.18 8.84
N GLY A 113 -15.28 10.22 8.16
CA GLY A 113 -15.45 10.37 6.72
C GLY A 113 -14.73 9.29 5.90
N ILE A 114 -13.55 8.84 6.34
CA ILE A 114 -12.84 7.71 5.74
C ILE A 114 -13.63 6.41 5.92
N ALA A 115 -14.06 6.11 7.13
CA ALA A 115 -14.83 4.91 7.46
C ALA A 115 -16.15 4.81 6.67
N ALA A 116 -16.83 5.94 6.48
CA ALA A 116 -18.05 6.03 5.66
C ALA A 116 -17.79 5.96 4.13
N GLY A 117 -16.50 6.02 3.71
CA GLY A 117 -16.13 6.07 2.29
C GLY A 117 -16.43 7.40 1.60
N GLU A 118 -16.68 8.46 2.36
CA GLU A 118 -17.05 9.79 1.88
C GLU A 118 -15.86 10.64 1.48
N SER A 119 -14.66 10.33 2.01
CA SER A 119 -13.44 11.06 1.70
C SER A 119 -12.28 10.11 1.33
N ILE A 120 -11.57 10.48 0.27
CA ILE A 120 -10.39 9.78 -0.23
C ILE A 120 -9.16 10.61 0.06
N TRP A 121 -8.10 9.95 0.49
CA TRP A 121 -6.87 10.59 0.93
C TRP A 121 -5.64 10.00 0.23
N ALA A 122 -4.59 10.81 0.11
CA ALA A 122 -3.28 10.35 -0.33
C ALA A 122 -2.15 10.97 0.51
N LEU A 123 -1.03 10.25 0.61
CA LEU A 123 0.16 10.70 1.33
C LEU A 123 1.22 11.22 0.35
N ALA A 124 1.49 12.51 0.38
CA ALA A 124 2.44 13.22 -0.46
C ALA A 124 3.76 13.45 0.30
N TRP A 125 4.59 12.41 0.40
CA TRP A 125 5.88 12.46 1.11
C TRP A 125 7.10 12.51 0.19
N ALA A 126 7.08 11.77 -0.92
CA ALA A 126 8.22 11.62 -1.81
C ALA A 126 8.45 12.88 -2.66
N GLU A 127 9.72 13.24 -2.85
CA GLU A 127 10.13 14.38 -3.67
C GLU A 127 11.05 13.95 -4.81
N PRO A 128 11.11 14.74 -5.91
CA PRO A 128 12.05 14.48 -6.98
C PRO A 128 13.50 14.38 -6.46
N GLY A 129 14.17 13.26 -6.76
CA GLY A 129 15.55 13.01 -6.35
C GLY A 129 15.75 12.60 -4.88
N ALA A 130 14.70 12.53 -4.04
CA ALA A 130 14.81 12.09 -2.65
C ALA A 130 14.87 10.57 -2.52
N ARG A 131 14.36 9.81 -3.50
CA ARG A 131 14.20 8.36 -3.44
C ARG A 131 13.47 7.94 -2.16
N TYR A 132 14.10 7.15 -1.28
CA TYR A 132 13.50 6.60 -0.06
C TYR A 132 13.90 7.34 1.22
N ASP A 133 14.64 8.44 1.10
CA ASP A 133 15.10 9.26 2.23
C ASP A 133 13.98 10.20 2.70
N LEU A 134 13.35 9.88 3.83
CA LEU A 134 12.24 10.63 4.43
C LEU A 134 12.67 12.00 4.97
N ASN A 135 13.97 12.20 5.21
CA ASN A 135 14.51 13.48 5.68
C ASN A 135 14.83 14.45 4.53
N ASN A 136 14.97 13.93 3.30
CA ASN A 136 15.34 14.72 2.12
C ASN A 136 14.12 15.48 1.58
N VAL A 137 13.70 16.52 2.31
CA VAL A 137 12.52 17.33 2.02
C VAL A 137 12.93 18.75 1.68
N SER A 138 12.64 19.19 0.46
CA SER A 138 12.86 20.54 -0.04
C SER A 138 11.59 21.39 -0.09
N THR A 139 10.41 20.77 -0.06
CA THR A 139 9.13 21.47 0.15
C THR A 139 9.17 22.21 1.47
N THR A 140 8.88 23.51 1.45
CA THR A 140 8.92 24.37 2.66
C THR A 140 7.52 24.65 3.17
N ALA A 141 7.41 24.83 4.49
CA ALA A 141 6.22 25.35 5.15
C ALA A 141 6.63 26.50 6.06
N ARG A 142 6.26 27.73 5.68
CA ARG A 142 6.59 28.93 6.44
C ARG A 142 5.36 29.40 7.24
N ARG A 143 5.52 29.55 8.53
CA ARG A 143 4.45 30.07 9.38
C ARG A 143 4.18 31.56 9.10
N SER A 144 2.92 31.93 9.01
CA SER A 144 2.44 33.29 8.78
C SER A 144 1.18 33.52 9.59
N GLY A 145 1.34 34.02 10.85
CA GLY A 145 0.24 34.19 11.78
C GLY A 145 -0.40 32.88 12.20
N ASP A 146 -1.67 32.69 11.86
CA ASP A 146 -2.50 31.52 12.17
C ASP A 146 -2.55 30.47 11.06
N HIS A 147 -1.67 30.60 10.05
CA HIS A 147 -1.58 29.65 8.93
C HIS A 147 -0.12 29.37 8.54
N TYR A 148 0.06 28.33 7.70
CA TYR A 148 1.32 28.00 7.04
C TYR A 148 1.19 28.20 5.53
N ILE A 149 2.28 28.60 4.90
CA ILE A 149 2.41 28.75 3.44
C ILE A 149 3.36 27.66 2.94
N LEU A 150 2.84 26.75 2.12
CA LEU A 150 3.56 25.61 1.57
C LEU A 150 3.98 25.89 0.13
N SER A 151 5.27 25.64 -0.18
CA SER A 151 5.82 25.77 -1.53
C SER A 151 6.82 24.64 -1.81
N GLY A 152 6.69 23.96 -2.96
CA GLY A 152 7.55 22.85 -3.35
C GLY A 152 6.89 21.87 -4.30
N ALA A 153 7.42 20.64 -4.36
CA ALA A 153 6.90 19.60 -5.25
C ALA A 153 6.95 18.22 -4.60
N LYS A 154 5.98 17.37 -4.97
CA LYS A 154 5.92 15.96 -4.58
C LYS A 154 5.82 15.09 -5.83
N ALA A 155 6.51 13.95 -5.80
CA ALA A 155 6.63 13.05 -6.94
C ALA A 155 5.87 11.74 -6.70
N ALA A 156 5.26 11.24 -7.77
CA ALA A 156 4.63 9.92 -7.82
C ALA A 156 3.67 9.63 -6.67
N VAL A 157 2.83 10.62 -6.31
CA VAL A 157 1.85 10.47 -5.23
C VAL A 157 0.69 9.59 -5.70
N ILE A 158 0.72 8.32 -5.28
CA ILE A 158 -0.30 7.33 -5.65
C ILE A 158 -1.62 7.70 -4.98
N GLY A 159 -2.73 7.59 -5.73
CA GLY A 159 -4.07 7.96 -5.26
C GLY A 159 -4.37 9.46 -5.29
N ALA A 160 -3.38 10.33 -5.48
CA ALA A 160 -3.61 11.79 -5.49
C ALA A 160 -4.65 12.26 -6.52
N PRO A 161 -4.77 11.67 -7.73
CA PRO A 161 -5.83 12.06 -8.66
C PRO A 161 -7.26 11.86 -8.13
N TRP A 162 -7.43 10.94 -7.18
CA TRP A 162 -8.72 10.58 -6.57
C TRP A 162 -8.97 11.27 -5.23
N ALA A 163 -7.89 11.75 -4.60
CA ALA A 163 -7.95 12.27 -3.24
C ALA A 163 -8.72 13.59 -3.15
N ASP A 164 -9.52 13.72 -2.10
CA ASP A 164 -10.14 14.96 -1.67
C ASP A 164 -9.16 15.76 -0.81
N ARG A 165 -8.33 15.07 -0.04
CA ARG A 165 -7.32 15.65 0.86
C ARG A 165 -5.99 14.92 0.76
N LEU A 166 -4.92 15.66 1.01
CA LEU A 166 -3.55 15.17 1.01
C LEU A 166 -2.92 15.36 2.39
N ILE A 167 -2.13 14.39 2.83
CA ILE A 167 -1.16 14.62 3.91
C ILE A 167 0.17 14.94 3.24
N VAL A 168 0.68 16.15 3.44
CA VAL A 168 1.87 16.67 2.77
C VAL A 168 2.99 16.84 3.78
N SER A 169 4.17 16.27 3.52
CA SER A 169 5.38 16.57 4.29
C SER A 169 6.02 17.87 3.80
N ALA A 170 6.40 18.76 4.71
CA ALA A 170 7.09 19.99 4.37
C ALA A 170 8.06 20.37 5.48
N ARG A 171 9.10 21.09 5.15
CA ARG A 171 10.12 21.54 6.10
C ARG A 171 9.74 22.86 6.72
N THR A 172 9.63 22.88 8.04
CA THR A 172 9.35 24.07 8.86
C THR A 172 10.62 24.68 9.45
N SER A 173 11.70 23.90 9.59
CA SER A 173 13.00 24.37 10.09
C SER A 173 14.15 23.46 9.66
N GLY A 174 15.40 23.91 9.88
CA GLY A 174 16.62 23.15 9.57
C GLY A 174 16.94 23.03 8.08
N ASP A 175 18.02 22.32 7.78
CA ASP A 175 18.46 22.07 6.42
C ASP A 175 17.74 20.89 5.77
N ARG A 176 17.84 20.79 4.43
CA ARG A 176 17.10 19.85 3.58
C ARG A 176 17.11 18.40 4.05
N ARG A 177 18.19 17.95 4.71
CA ARG A 177 18.37 16.55 5.14
C ARG A 177 18.43 16.38 6.65
N ASP A 178 18.16 17.43 7.39
CA ASP A 178 18.11 17.34 8.85
C ASP A 178 16.98 16.39 9.28
N ARG A 179 17.27 15.63 10.31
CA ARG A 179 16.34 14.65 10.88
C ARG A 179 15.11 15.31 11.52
N GLN A 180 15.31 16.50 12.08
CA GLN A 180 14.26 17.34 12.66
C GLN A 180 13.83 18.41 11.65
N GLY A 181 12.66 18.99 11.87
CA GLY A 181 12.18 20.11 11.09
C GLY A 181 11.30 19.75 9.90
N VAL A 182 11.00 18.48 9.66
CA VAL A 182 9.92 18.08 8.75
C VAL A 182 8.61 18.03 9.53
N SER A 183 7.54 18.59 8.96
CA SER A 183 6.19 18.59 9.53
C SER A 183 5.20 18.02 8.54
N LEU A 184 4.06 17.54 9.01
CA LEU A 184 2.98 17.00 8.18
C LEU A 184 1.78 17.95 8.22
N PHE A 185 1.17 18.16 7.05
CA PHE A 185 0.03 19.08 6.91
C PHE A 185 -1.11 18.40 6.16
N ILE A 186 -2.33 18.57 6.66
CA ILE A 186 -3.55 18.21 5.95
C ILE A 186 -3.85 19.33 4.96
N VAL A 187 -3.92 19.01 3.67
CA VAL A 187 -4.11 19.96 2.58
C VAL A 187 -5.33 19.55 1.77
N ASP A 188 -6.26 20.46 1.57
CA ASP A 188 -7.37 20.25 0.64
C ASP A 188 -6.84 20.22 -0.80
N ARG A 189 -7.27 19.25 -1.60
CA ARG A 189 -6.84 19.12 -3.00
C ARG A 189 -7.18 20.34 -3.86
N GLN A 190 -8.26 21.06 -3.50
CA GLN A 190 -8.72 22.23 -4.23
C GLN A 190 -8.05 23.54 -3.76
N SER A 191 -7.07 23.47 -2.83
CA SER A 191 -6.35 24.64 -2.34
C SER A 191 -5.73 25.43 -3.49
N ALA A 192 -5.89 26.75 -3.45
CA ALA A 192 -5.28 27.66 -4.43
C ALA A 192 -3.76 27.47 -4.44
N GLY A 193 -3.16 27.38 -5.62
CA GLY A 193 -1.72 27.18 -5.79
C GLY A 193 -1.27 25.71 -5.79
N LEU A 194 -2.18 24.75 -5.58
CA LEU A 194 -1.91 23.33 -5.68
C LEU A 194 -2.28 22.81 -7.08
N HIS A 195 -1.31 22.19 -7.79
CA HIS A 195 -1.49 21.66 -9.13
C HIS A 195 -1.06 20.20 -9.18
N LEU A 196 -1.90 19.35 -9.82
CA LEU A 196 -1.63 17.94 -10.05
C LEU A 196 -1.44 17.66 -11.54
N GLN A 197 -0.38 16.89 -11.86
CA GLN A 197 -0.20 16.30 -13.18
C GLN A 197 -0.36 14.78 -13.05
N SER A 198 -1.54 14.27 -13.43
CA SER A 198 -1.90 12.87 -13.27
C SER A 198 -1.29 11.98 -14.35
N PHE A 199 -0.95 10.74 -13.99
CA PHE A 199 -0.49 9.70 -14.91
C PHE A 199 -0.92 8.29 -14.43
N LYS A 200 -0.84 7.32 -15.36
CA LYS A 200 -1.12 5.90 -15.08
C LYS A 200 0.17 5.20 -14.68
N THR A 201 0.11 4.38 -13.64
CA THR A 201 1.22 3.51 -13.25
C THR A 201 1.20 2.20 -14.03
N ILE A 202 2.32 1.47 -14.04
CA ILE A 202 2.45 0.21 -14.80
C ILE A 202 1.47 -0.88 -14.35
N ASP A 203 1.05 -0.85 -13.08
CA ASP A 203 0.11 -1.79 -12.46
C ASP A 203 -1.37 -1.37 -12.59
N GLY A 204 -1.62 -0.26 -13.30
CA GLY A 204 -2.97 0.23 -13.61
C GLY A 204 -3.56 1.23 -12.61
N ARG A 205 -2.84 1.60 -11.56
CA ARG A 205 -3.28 2.65 -10.63
C ARG A 205 -3.09 4.05 -11.21
N ARG A 206 -3.47 5.06 -10.46
CA ARG A 206 -3.25 6.48 -10.79
C ARG A 206 -2.33 7.12 -9.77
N ALA A 207 -1.41 7.95 -10.28
CA ALA A 207 -0.55 8.78 -9.46
C ALA A 207 -0.47 10.20 -10.04
N ALA A 208 0.07 11.13 -9.28
CA ALA A 208 0.32 12.49 -9.78
C ALA A 208 1.67 13.03 -9.30
N GLU A 209 2.26 13.88 -10.13
CA GLU A 209 3.21 14.89 -9.68
C GLU A 209 2.42 16.06 -9.10
N ILE A 210 2.86 16.58 -7.96
CA ILE A 210 2.19 17.70 -7.27
C ILE A 210 3.15 18.88 -7.21
N THR A 211 2.68 20.05 -7.60
CA THR A 211 3.38 21.32 -7.42
C THR A 211 2.56 22.23 -6.52
N MET A 212 3.21 22.85 -5.54
CA MET A 212 2.61 23.78 -4.60
C MET A 212 3.30 25.14 -4.73
N LYS A 213 2.52 26.20 -4.93
CA LYS A 213 2.99 27.61 -5.00
C LYS A 213 2.18 28.41 -4.00
N ASP A 214 2.79 28.71 -2.87
CA ASP A 214 2.19 29.51 -1.79
C ASP A 214 0.81 29.00 -1.33
N VAL A 215 0.68 27.66 -1.22
CA VAL A 215 -0.54 27.02 -0.73
C VAL A 215 -0.73 27.33 0.75
N GLN A 216 -1.84 27.99 1.08
CA GLN A 216 -2.14 28.36 2.46
C GLN A 216 -2.96 27.26 3.16
N VAL A 217 -2.53 26.88 4.36
CA VAL A 217 -3.25 25.95 5.22
C VAL A 217 -3.35 26.53 6.64
N PRO A 218 -4.47 26.36 7.35
CA PRO A 218 -4.59 26.86 8.72
C PRO A 218 -3.60 26.15 9.65
N ALA A 219 -3.19 26.78 10.73
CA ALA A 219 -2.30 26.17 11.73
C ALA A 219 -2.87 24.85 12.29
N ALA A 220 -4.20 24.75 12.39
CA ALA A 220 -4.89 23.54 12.80
C ALA A 220 -4.78 22.37 11.81
N ALA A 221 -4.27 22.57 10.58
CA ALA A 221 -3.99 21.53 9.61
C ALA A 221 -2.66 20.79 9.87
N LEU A 222 -1.86 21.25 10.83
CA LEU A 222 -0.67 20.53 11.29
C LEU A 222 -1.10 19.17 11.88
N LEU A 223 -0.49 18.09 11.41
CA LEU A 223 -0.73 16.73 11.88
C LEU A 223 0.49 16.27 12.69
N GLY A 224 0.29 15.94 13.96
CA GLY A 224 1.37 15.64 14.90
C GLY A 224 2.14 16.89 15.35
N GLY A 225 3.36 16.68 15.90
CA GLY A 225 4.23 17.75 16.36
C GLY A 225 4.95 18.48 15.22
N GLU A 226 5.11 19.81 15.35
CA GLU A 226 5.92 20.58 14.40
C GLU A 226 7.38 20.12 14.45
N GLY A 227 7.95 19.78 13.29
CA GLY A 227 9.33 19.29 13.17
C GLY A 227 9.50 17.78 13.38
N GLU A 228 8.47 17.03 13.77
CA GLU A 228 8.52 15.60 14.08
C GLU A 228 8.10 14.69 12.92
N GLY A 229 7.70 15.25 11.81
CA GLY A 229 7.11 14.53 10.66
C GLY A 229 8.00 13.42 10.09
N ALA A 230 9.31 13.52 10.16
CA ALA A 230 10.21 12.47 9.69
C ALA A 230 10.09 11.18 10.54
N ALA A 231 10.04 11.30 11.87
CA ALA A 231 9.85 10.15 12.77
C ALA A 231 8.45 9.54 12.60
N ILE A 232 7.43 10.37 12.44
CA ILE A 232 6.05 9.96 12.14
C ILE A 232 5.99 9.17 10.83
N LEU A 233 6.65 9.64 9.78
CA LEU A 233 6.73 8.94 8.49
C LEU A 233 7.52 7.64 8.57
N GLU A 234 8.55 7.54 9.43
CA GLU A 234 9.26 6.28 9.67
C GLU A 234 8.34 5.21 10.27
N ALA A 235 7.54 5.58 11.28
CA ALA A 235 6.55 4.67 11.86
C ALA A 235 5.43 4.31 10.86
N CYS A 236 4.98 5.28 10.07
CA CYS A 236 4.04 5.05 8.97
C CYS A 236 4.60 4.06 7.94
N ARG A 237 5.88 4.20 7.55
CA ARG A 237 6.55 3.29 6.62
C ARG A 237 6.53 1.85 7.12
N ASP A 238 6.78 1.60 8.39
CA ASP A 238 6.81 0.25 8.93
C ASP A 238 5.40 -0.39 8.90
N ARG A 239 4.34 0.37 9.19
CA ARG A 239 2.95 -0.08 8.99
C ARG A 239 2.62 -0.32 7.51
N ALA A 240 3.03 0.60 6.64
CA ALA A 240 2.84 0.48 5.20
C ALA A 240 3.50 -0.79 4.64
N ILE A 241 4.69 -1.14 5.11
CA ILE A 241 5.40 -2.37 4.74
C ILE A 241 4.57 -3.61 5.11
N GLY A 242 3.97 -3.65 6.32
CA GLY A 242 3.10 -4.75 6.72
C GLY A 242 1.94 -4.97 5.74
N ALA A 243 1.26 -3.89 5.36
CA ALA A 243 0.16 -3.92 4.41
C ALA A 243 0.61 -4.33 3.00
N LEU A 244 1.72 -3.80 2.50
CA LEU A 244 2.28 -4.14 1.19
C LEU A 244 2.77 -5.59 1.12
N CYS A 245 3.37 -6.11 2.19
CA CYS A 245 3.74 -7.52 2.29
C CYS A 245 2.50 -8.42 2.25
N ALA A 246 1.43 -8.05 2.93
CA ALA A 246 0.17 -8.79 2.91
C ALA A 246 -0.45 -8.80 1.49
N GLU A 247 -0.49 -7.67 0.80
CA GLU A 247 -0.95 -7.58 -0.58
C GLU A 247 -0.10 -8.46 -1.52
N ALA A 248 1.23 -8.39 -1.38
CA ALA A 248 2.15 -9.19 -2.18
C ALA A 248 1.95 -10.69 -1.96
N VAL A 249 1.76 -11.13 -0.72
CA VAL A 249 1.48 -12.54 -0.38
C VAL A 249 0.18 -13.01 -1.02
N GLY A 250 -0.88 -12.19 -0.98
CA GLY A 250 -2.13 -12.49 -1.67
C GLY A 250 -1.96 -12.63 -3.18
N ALA A 251 -1.26 -11.69 -3.81
CA ALA A 251 -0.95 -11.71 -5.24
C ALA A 251 -0.11 -12.93 -5.64
N MET A 252 0.93 -13.27 -4.86
CA MET A 252 1.77 -14.44 -5.10
C MET A 252 1.00 -15.75 -4.97
N SER A 253 0.04 -15.84 -4.06
CA SER A 253 -0.83 -17.02 -3.90
C SER A 253 -1.61 -17.31 -5.18
N GLU A 254 -2.28 -16.29 -5.75
CA GLU A 254 -3.05 -16.44 -6.99
C GLU A 254 -2.13 -16.71 -8.20
N LEU A 255 -0.97 -16.06 -8.24
CA LEU A 255 0.01 -16.28 -9.29
C LEU A 255 0.53 -17.72 -9.31
N ASN A 256 0.80 -18.29 -8.13
CA ASN A 256 1.18 -19.70 -7.99
C ASN A 256 0.04 -20.62 -8.44
N SER A 257 -1.20 -20.35 -8.02
CA SER A 257 -2.38 -21.12 -8.40
C SER A 257 -2.61 -21.09 -9.92
N ALA A 258 -2.62 -19.91 -10.53
CA ALA A 258 -2.78 -19.75 -11.97
C ALA A 258 -1.68 -20.46 -12.77
N THR A 259 -0.43 -20.43 -12.28
CA THR A 259 0.70 -21.12 -12.91
C THR A 259 0.55 -22.63 -12.83
N LEU A 260 0.13 -23.16 -11.69
CA LEU A 260 -0.11 -24.58 -11.51
C LEU A 260 -1.24 -25.09 -12.41
N ASP A 261 -2.34 -24.35 -12.51
CA ASP A 261 -3.49 -24.71 -13.35
C ASP A 261 -3.13 -24.64 -14.84
N TYR A 262 -2.35 -23.64 -15.24
CA TYR A 262 -1.81 -23.58 -16.60
C TYR A 262 -0.92 -24.78 -16.90
N ALA A 263 -0.02 -25.15 -16.00
CA ALA A 263 0.87 -26.31 -16.17
C ALA A 263 0.11 -27.63 -16.27
N LYS A 264 -1.03 -27.79 -15.58
CA LYS A 264 -1.90 -28.98 -15.66
C LYS A 264 -2.66 -29.07 -16.98
N THR A 265 -3.04 -27.95 -17.57
CA THR A 265 -3.93 -27.89 -18.75
C THR A 265 -3.19 -27.71 -20.05
N ARG A 266 -2.12 -26.91 -20.08
CA ARG A 266 -1.35 -26.61 -21.29
C ARG A 266 -0.52 -27.82 -21.72
N LYS A 267 -0.69 -28.25 -22.98
CA LYS A 267 0.06 -29.36 -23.57
C LYS A 267 1.14 -28.85 -24.52
N GLN A 268 2.32 -29.40 -24.42
CA GLN A 268 3.43 -29.30 -25.38
C GLN A 268 4.15 -30.64 -25.47
N PHE A 269 4.73 -30.98 -26.63
CA PHE A 269 5.41 -32.24 -26.86
C PHE A 269 4.49 -33.46 -26.58
N GLY A 270 3.19 -33.31 -26.79
CA GLY A 270 2.20 -34.40 -26.63
C GLY A 270 1.68 -34.60 -25.19
N VAL A 271 2.24 -33.93 -24.18
CA VAL A 271 1.89 -34.09 -22.76
C VAL A 271 1.61 -32.73 -22.08
N ALA A 272 0.97 -32.76 -20.91
CA ALA A 272 0.80 -31.55 -20.09
C ALA A 272 2.15 -31.05 -19.58
N LEU A 273 2.34 -29.72 -19.50
CA LEU A 273 3.58 -29.12 -19.02
C LEU A 273 3.92 -29.57 -17.59
N GLY A 274 2.93 -29.74 -16.72
CA GLY A 274 3.10 -30.23 -15.36
C GLY A 274 3.62 -31.65 -15.20
N THR A 275 3.78 -32.43 -16.31
CA THR A 275 4.42 -33.73 -16.26
C THR A 275 5.95 -33.67 -16.32
N PHE A 276 6.51 -32.53 -16.73
CA PHE A 276 7.97 -32.35 -16.77
C PHE A 276 8.53 -32.07 -15.37
N GLN A 277 9.38 -32.96 -14.87
CA GLN A 277 9.94 -32.88 -13.52
C GLN A 277 10.64 -31.53 -13.24
N VAL A 278 11.38 -30.98 -14.21
CA VAL A 278 12.06 -29.69 -14.08
C VAL A 278 11.08 -28.53 -13.81
N LEU A 279 9.85 -28.58 -14.36
CA LEU A 279 8.82 -27.59 -14.12
C LEU A 279 8.12 -27.81 -12.77
N GLN A 280 7.97 -29.07 -12.34
CA GLN A 280 7.49 -29.41 -11.01
C GLN A 280 8.42 -28.84 -9.93
N HIS A 281 9.75 -29.00 -10.08
CA HIS A 281 10.73 -28.45 -9.13
C HIS A 281 10.63 -26.91 -9.04
N ARG A 282 10.51 -26.22 -10.18
CA ARG A 282 10.33 -24.76 -10.19
C ARG A 282 9.06 -24.33 -9.44
N MET A 283 7.94 -25.02 -9.64
CA MET A 283 6.69 -24.72 -8.94
C MET A 283 6.78 -25.01 -7.44
N VAL A 284 7.54 -26.03 -7.03
CA VAL A 284 7.85 -26.29 -5.61
C VAL A 284 8.68 -25.18 -5.01
N ASP A 285 9.72 -24.71 -5.71
CA ASP A 285 10.54 -23.56 -5.25
C ASP A 285 9.70 -22.28 -5.12
N MET A 286 8.78 -22.03 -6.07
CA MET A 286 7.82 -20.91 -5.97
C MET A 286 6.91 -21.05 -4.73
N PHE A 287 6.44 -22.25 -4.45
CA PHE A 287 5.62 -22.54 -3.27
C PHE A 287 6.40 -22.28 -1.96
N ILE A 288 7.64 -22.78 -1.88
CA ILE A 288 8.51 -22.58 -0.70
C ILE A 288 8.74 -21.07 -0.46
N ALA A 289 9.13 -20.32 -1.51
CA ALA A 289 9.34 -18.89 -1.43
C ALA A 289 8.09 -18.14 -0.95
N HIS A 290 6.91 -18.57 -1.41
CA HIS A 290 5.63 -18.00 -0.95
C HIS A 290 5.39 -18.29 0.54
N GLN A 291 5.60 -19.54 1.01
CA GLN A 291 5.39 -19.89 2.43
C GLN A 291 6.33 -19.12 3.37
N GLU A 292 7.57 -18.90 2.98
CA GLU A 292 8.51 -18.06 3.73
C GLU A 292 8.03 -16.60 3.81
N ALA A 293 7.50 -16.05 2.69
CA ALA A 293 6.94 -14.71 2.65
C ALA A 293 5.68 -14.58 3.53
N VAL A 294 4.78 -15.58 3.51
CA VAL A 294 3.60 -15.66 4.41
C VAL A 294 4.04 -15.59 5.86
N SER A 295 4.97 -16.45 6.27
CA SER A 295 5.43 -16.56 7.65
C SER A 295 6.02 -15.24 8.18
N LEU A 296 6.84 -14.56 7.36
CA LEU A 296 7.41 -13.27 7.74
C LEU A 296 6.37 -12.13 7.77
N THR A 297 5.41 -12.14 6.86
CA THR A 297 4.31 -11.17 6.86
C THR A 297 3.45 -11.31 8.11
N GLN A 298 3.11 -12.54 8.50
CA GLN A 298 2.37 -12.82 9.73
C GLN A 298 3.15 -12.38 10.97
N HIS A 299 4.45 -12.69 11.04
CA HIS A 299 5.29 -12.27 12.15
C HIS A 299 5.35 -10.74 12.26
N LEU A 300 5.55 -10.04 11.14
CA LEU A 300 5.53 -8.57 11.12
C LEU A 300 4.19 -8.01 11.59
N THR A 301 3.07 -8.59 11.14
CA THR A 301 1.73 -8.16 11.54
C THR A 301 1.50 -8.27 13.05
N LEU A 302 1.90 -9.39 13.65
CA LEU A 302 1.81 -9.59 15.11
C LEU A 302 2.70 -8.61 15.87
N THR A 303 3.90 -8.35 15.37
CA THR A 303 4.84 -7.37 15.98
C THR A 303 4.30 -5.94 15.88
N LEU A 304 3.69 -5.56 14.75
CA LEU A 304 3.00 -4.28 14.60
C LEU A 304 1.82 -4.13 15.57
N ALA A 305 1.04 -5.21 15.77
CA ALA A 305 -0.09 -5.21 16.70
C ALA A 305 0.37 -5.06 18.16
N SER A 306 1.49 -5.68 18.54
CA SER A 306 2.05 -5.58 19.90
C SER A 306 2.84 -4.30 20.16
N LYS A 307 3.09 -3.48 19.12
CA LYS A 307 3.93 -2.25 19.19
C LYS A 307 5.34 -2.52 19.75
N ASP A 308 5.92 -3.65 19.38
CA ASP A 308 7.25 -4.07 19.84
C ASP A 308 8.37 -3.18 19.28
N SER A 309 9.42 -2.98 20.05
CA SER A 309 10.61 -2.18 19.65
C SER A 309 11.39 -2.76 18.46
N GLY A 310 11.27 -4.07 18.19
CA GLY A 310 11.88 -4.75 17.05
C GLY A 310 11.20 -4.52 15.70
N THR A 311 10.09 -3.79 15.66
CA THR A 311 9.24 -3.60 14.46
C THR A 311 10.02 -3.11 13.25
N THR A 312 10.85 -2.09 13.39
CA THR A 312 11.60 -1.48 12.28
C THR A 312 12.56 -2.47 11.59
N LYS A 313 13.28 -3.26 12.39
CA LYS A 313 14.20 -4.28 11.88
C LYS A 313 13.43 -5.40 11.17
N LEU A 314 12.37 -5.89 11.80
CA LEU A 314 11.53 -6.95 11.23
C LEU A 314 10.82 -6.49 9.95
N ALA A 315 10.29 -5.26 9.91
CA ALA A 315 9.68 -4.67 8.71
C ALA A 315 10.67 -4.66 7.53
N SER A 316 11.92 -4.25 7.79
CA SER A 316 12.96 -4.25 6.76
C SER A 316 13.32 -5.66 6.30
N GLY A 317 13.45 -6.62 7.21
CA GLY A 317 13.69 -8.03 6.88
C GLY A 317 12.54 -8.66 6.07
N ALA A 318 11.30 -8.41 6.49
CA ALA A 318 10.10 -8.89 5.80
C ALA A 318 10.01 -8.30 4.38
N LYS A 319 10.17 -6.98 4.23
CA LYS A 319 10.11 -6.31 2.92
C LYS A 319 11.18 -6.84 1.97
N THR A 320 12.41 -7.07 2.47
CA THR A 320 13.51 -7.66 1.69
C THR A 320 13.13 -9.06 1.20
N LYS A 321 12.69 -9.93 2.10
CA LYS A 321 12.39 -11.32 1.75
C LYS A 321 11.16 -11.45 0.86
N VAL A 322 10.09 -10.70 1.17
CA VAL A 322 8.86 -10.67 0.37
C VAL A 322 9.14 -10.11 -1.03
N GLY A 323 9.97 -9.06 -1.16
CA GLY A 323 10.36 -8.51 -2.45
C GLY A 323 11.15 -9.50 -3.31
N TYR A 324 12.11 -10.23 -2.73
CA TYR A 324 12.84 -11.29 -3.44
C TYR A 324 11.92 -12.44 -3.85
N ALA A 325 11.04 -12.90 -2.97
CA ALA A 325 10.05 -13.94 -3.27
C ALA A 325 9.11 -13.51 -4.40
N ALA A 326 8.59 -12.27 -4.34
CA ALA A 326 7.71 -11.70 -5.34
C ALA A 326 8.37 -11.64 -6.73
N ARG A 327 9.60 -11.14 -6.80
CA ARG A 327 10.38 -11.14 -8.05
C ARG A 327 10.58 -12.54 -8.58
N PHE A 328 11.07 -13.47 -7.75
CA PHE A 328 11.32 -14.85 -8.15
C PHE A 328 10.06 -15.53 -8.67
N ILE A 329 8.96 -15.48 -7.89
CA ILE A 329 7.68 -16.10 -8.29
C ILE A 329 7.14 -15.47 -9.57
N GLY A 330 7.20 -14.14 -9.69
CA GLY A 330 6.75 -13.43 -10.88
C GLY A 330 7.51 -13.83 -12.14
N GLU A 331 8.85 -13.87 -12.07
CA GLU A 331 9.72 -14.28 -13.18
C GLU A 331 9.48 -15.74 -13.58
N GLN A 332 9.35 -16.65 -12.60
CA GLN A 332 9.05 -18.06 -12.87
C GLN A 332 7.66 -18.25 -13.49
N ALA A 333 6.65 -17.53 -13.01
CA ALA A 333 5.31 -17.59 -13.56
C ALA A 333 5.28 -17.13 -15.04
N ILE A 334 5.88 -15.99 -15.37
CA ILE A 334 6.02 -15.52 -16.75
C ILE A 334 6.73 -16.55 -17.60
N GLN A 335 7.84 -17.12 -17.13
CA GLN A 335 8.61 -18.13 -17.87
C GLN A 335 7.80 -19.40 -18.13
N LEU A 336 7.04 -19.87 -17.12
CA LEU A 336 6.21 -21.08 -17.24
C LEU A 336 5.02 -20.90 -18.18
N HIS A 337 4.48 -19.69 -18.31
CA HIS A 337 3.44 -19.36 -19.28
C HIS A 337 4.00 -19.09 -20.69
N GLY A 338 5.31 -18.86 -20.81
CA GLY A 338 5.96 -18.53 -22.08
C GLY A 338 5.42 -17.23 -22.69
N GLY A 339 5.28 -17.17 -24.01
CA GLY A 339 4.78 -15.98 -24.71
C GLY A 339 3.41 -15.49 -24.21
N MET A 340 2.54 -16.39 -23.74
CA MET A 340 1.25 -16.03 -23.18
C MET A 340 1.36 -15.23 -21.86
N GLY A 341 2.41 -15.47 -21.07
CA GLY A 341 2.66 -14.72 -19.83
C GLY A 341 2.96 -13.24 -20.04
N MET A 342 3.35 -12.84 -21.25
CA MET A 342 3.60 -11.46 -21.64
C MET A 342 2.38 -10.77 -22.25
N SER A 343 1.28 -11.50 -22.47
CA SER A 343 0.05 -10.96 -23.02
C SER A 343 -0.77 -10.22 -21.96
N ASP A 344 -1.41 -9.12 -22.32
CA ASP A 344 -2.36 -8.40 -21.46
C ASP A 344 -3.69 -9.17 -21.27
N GLU A 345 -3.89 -10.26 -22.01
CA GLU A 345 -5.09 -11.10 -21.92
C GLU A 345 -5.07 -12.01 -20.68
N LEU A 346 -3.87 -12.41 -20.22
CA LEU A 346 -3.71 -13.25 -19.04
C LEU A 346 -3.39 -12.41 -17.79
N VAL A 347 -3.99 -12.80 -16.69
CA VAL A 347 -3.82 -12.14 -15.39
C VAL A 347 -2.38 -12.17 -14.86
N VAL A 348 -1.58 -13.14 -15.31
CA VAL A 348 -0.19 -13.37 -14.84
C VAL A 348 0.69 -12.13 -15.02
N GLY A 349 0.63 -11.49 -16.20
CA GLY A 349 1.38 -10.25 -16.46
C GLY A 349 0.95 -9.09 -15.55
N HIS A 350 -0.33 -9.04 -15.15
CA HIS A 350 -0.85 -8.01 -14.25
C HIS A 350 -0.36 -8.24 -12.81
N TYR A 351 -0.32 -9.49 -12.33
CA TYR A 351 0.31 -9.80 -11.03
C TYR A 351 1.79 -9.44 -11.03
N PHE A 352 2.53 -9.81 -12.10
CA PHE A 352 3.94 -9.46 -12.23
C PHE A 352 4.19 -7.95 -12.13
N LYS A 353 3.40 -7.14 -12.84
CA LYS A 353 3.47 -5.67 -12.78
C LYS A 353 3.16 -5.16 -11.37
N ARG A 354 2.13 -5.70 -10.68
CA ARG A 354 1.76 -5.26 -9.34
C ARG A 354 2.79 -5.61 -8.28
N ILE A 355 3.29 -6.84 -8.23
CA ILE A 355 4.30 -7.23 -7.24
C ILE A 355 5.62 -6.47 -7.45
N GLY A 356 5.98 -6.15 -8.70
CA GLY A 356 7.10 -5.27 -9.01
C GLY A 356 6.88 -3.84 -8.51
N ALA A 357 5.67 -3.30 -8.66
CA ALA A 357 5.31 -1.98 -8.11
C ALA A 357 5.32 -1.97 -6.58
N ILE A 358 4.86 -3.04 -5.92
CA ILE A 358 4.93 -3.20 -4.47
C ILE A 358 6.38 -3.19 -3.98
N ASP A 359 7.32 -3.86 -4.69
CA ASP A 359 8.72 -3.90 -4.26
C ASP A 359 9.34 -2.51 -4.15
N ILE A 360 9.02 -1.59 -5.07
CA ILE A 360 9.59 -0.23 -5.03
C ILE A 360 8.87 0.74 -4.08
N GLN A 361 7.68 0.42 -3.58
CA GLN A 361 6.96 1.31 -2.66
C GLN A 361 7.59 1.29 -1.26
N PHE A 362 7.83 2.48 -0.68
CA PHE A 362 8.45 2.70 0.63
C PHE A 362 9.86 2.10 0.80
N GLY A 363 10.53 1.79 -0.28
CA GLY A 363 11.86 1.18 -0.32
C GLY A 363 11.89 -0.17 -1.00
N ASP A 364 12.84 -0.37 -1.90
CA ASP A 364 13.06 -1.65 -2.56
C ASP A 364 13.80 -2.66 -1.65
N SER A 365 13.87 -3.90 -2.11
CA SER A 365 14.54 -4.99 -1.38
C SER A 365 15.99 -4.65 -1.02
N ALA A 366 16.73 -3.93 -1.87
CA ALA A 366 18.12 -3.54 -1.59
C ALA A 366 18.20 -2.46 -0.50
N PHE A 367 17.34 -1.45 -0.56
CA PHE A 367 17.23 -0.42 0.48
C PHE A 367 16.90 -1.05 1.84
N HIS A 368 15.94 -1.97 1.89
CA HIS A 368 15.54 -2.61 3.15
C HIS A 368 16.56 -3.60 3.68
N LEU A 369 17.34 -4.26 2.83
CA LEU A 369 18.47 -5.07 3.26
C LEU A 369 19.52 -4.22 4.01
N MET A 370 19.84 -3.05 3.46
CA MET A 370 20.76 -2.11 4.12
C MET A 370 20.17 -1.54 5.42
N ARG A 371 18.87 -1.17 5.42
CA ARG A 371 18.19 -0.70 6.63
C ARG A 371 18.17 -1.77 7.73
N PHE A 372 17.89 -3.03 7.38
CA PHE A 372 17.95 -4.16 8.31
C PHE A 372 19.34 -4.31 8.96
N ALA A 373 20.39 -4.21 8.15
CA ALA A 373 21.77 -4.34 8.62
C ALA A 373 22.21 -3.21 9.58
N HIS A 374 21.63 -2.00 9.43
CA HIS A 374 21.97 -0.82 10.23
C HIS A 374 21.00 -0.57 11.40
N THR A 375 19.91 -1.33 11.51
CA THR A 375 18.97 -1.23 12.63
C THR A 375 19.40 -2.20 13.75
N ASN A 376 19.63 -1.65 14.94
CA ASN A 376 20.01 -2.43 16.14
C ASN A 376 18.86 -3.29 16.67
#